data_e72ee80b2dc0d6242a795f6c1b2a2249
#
_entry.id   e72ee80b2dc0d6242a795f6c1b2a2249
#
_cell.length_a   1.000
_cell.length_b   1.000
_cell.length_c   1.000
_cell.angle_alpha   90.00
_cell.angle_beta   90.00
_cell.angle_gamma   90.00
#
_symmetry.space_group_name_H-M   'P 1'
#
loop_
_entity.id
_entity.type
_entity.pdbx_description
1 polymer ?
#
loop_
_entity_poly.entity_id
_entity_poly.type
_entity_poly.pdbx_seq_one_letter_code
_entity_poly.pdbx_strand_id
1 'polypeptide(L)'
;MSAAADTGPATGDAVLSARNIVMSYGGVHALKGVNFDIHRGKVTTLFGENGAGKSTLMKILSGVVTPTSGDIVLDGNLVSFSSSSDARDRGISIIHQELSLAPNLSVRDNIFMGRELRTRTGLDFAEESRQARALMADLEEDIDPMTLVEDLRLGQQQIVEIARALSVDSRILIMDEPTSALSATEVEVLFKVIRDLTSRGVSIVYISHHLEEALQITDYAV
;
A
#
# COMPACT_ATOMS: atom_id res chain seq x y z
N MET A 1 3.30 -38.10 -6.32
CA MET A 1 2.13 -37.83 -5.47
C MET A 1 1.84 -36.36 -5.61
N SER A 2 0.79 -36.04 -6.36
CA SER A 2 0.37 -34.66 -6.64
C SER A 2 -0.31 -34.08 -5.39
N ALA A 3 0.25 -33.03 -4.81
CA ALA A 3 -0.42 -32.27 -3.78
C ALA A 3 -1.59 -31.54 -4.45
N ALA A 4 -2.81 -31.89 -4.07
CA ALA A 4 -4.00 -31.19 -4.47
C ALA A 4 -3.91 -29.74 -3.96
N ALA A 5 -4.03 -28.77 -4.88
CA ALA A 5 -4.18 -27.37 -4.52
C ALA A 5 -5.48 -27.24 -3.72
N ASP A 6 -5.34 -26.79 -2.47
CA ASP A 6 -6.48 -26.44 -1.64
C ASP A 6 -7.13 -25.18 -2.24
N THR A 7 -8.16 -25.39 -3.05
CA THR A 7 -9.03 -24.33 -3.55
C THR A 7 -10.07 -24.02 -2.47
N GLY A 8 -9.61 -23.48 -1.35
CA GLY A 8 -10.53 -22.96 -0.34
C GLY A 8 -11.44 -21.90 -0.97
N PRO A 9 -12.76 -21.91 -0.68
CA PRO A 9 -13.68 -20.90 -1.19
C PRO A 9 -13.21 -19.52 -0.71
N ALA A 10 -13.32 -18.51 -1.58
CA ALA A 10 -13.13 -17.12 -1.19
C ALA A 10 -13.95 -16.87 0.08
N THR A 11 -13.29 -16.61 1.19
CA THR A 11 -13.99 -16.25 2.43
C THR A 11 -14.72 -14.94 2.12
N GLY A 12 -16.02 -14.88 2.39
CA GLY A 12 -16.91 -13.79 1.97
C GLY A 12 -16.57 -12.39 2.47
N ASP A 13 -15.39 -12.21 3.06
CA ASP A 13 -14.85 -10.97 3.62
C ASP A 13 -13.57 -10.46 2.90
N ALA A 14 -13.09 -11.14 1.86
CA ALA A 14 -11.93 -10.70 1.11
C ALA A 14 -12.30 -9.54 0.17
N VAL A 15 -11.62 -8.38 0.31
CA VAL A 15 -11.77 -7.24 -0.60
C VAL A 15 -11.02 -7.49 -1.91
N LEU A 16 -9.85 -8.15 -1.83
CA LEU A 16 -9.08 -8.58 -2.99
C LEU A 16 -8.56 -10.00 -2.78
N SER A 17 -8.62 -10.80 -3.84
CA SER A 17 -8.10 -12.16 -3.85
C SER A 17 -7.23 -12.38 -5.08
N ALA A 18 -6.04 -12.94 -4.87
CA ALA A 18 -5.21 -13.52 -5.91
C ALA A 18 -5.43 -15.04 -5.93
N ARG A 19 -5.65 -15.61 -7.10
CA ARG A 19 -5.96 -17.05 -7.27
C ARG A 19 -5.02 -17.68 -8.27
N ASN A 20 -4.30 -18.72 -7.85
CA ASN A 20 -3.37 -19.49 -8.68
C ASN A 20 -2.38 -18.63 -9.47
N ILE A 21 -1.88 -17.56 -8.86
CA ILE A 21 -0.98 -16.61 -9.52
C ILE A 21 0.35 -17.27 -9.84
N VAL A 22 0.68 -17.31 -11.12
CA VAL A 22 1.96 -17.75 -11.64
C VAL A 22 2.69 -16.56 -12.26
N MET A 23 3.98 -16.43 -11.98
CA MET A 23 4.84 -15.43 -12.61
C MET A 23 6.19 -16.01 -12.92
N SER A 24 6.66 -15.83 -14.16
CA SER A 24 7.94 -16.34 -14.64
C SER A 24 8.73 -15.23 -15.35
N TYR A 25 10.00 -15.14 -15.03
CA TYR A 25 10.96 -14.24 -15.65
C TYR A 25 12.10 -15.07 -16.30
N GLY A 26 12.22 -15.04 -17.63
CA GLY A 26 13.33 -15.70 -18.33
C GLY A 26 13.53 -17.17 -17.95
N GLY A 27 12.44 -17.92 -17.70
CA GLY A 27 12.50 -19.35 -17.32
C GLY A 27 12.56 -19.60 -15.80
N VAL A 28 12.70 -18.56 -14.97
CA VAL A 28 12.66 -18.67 -13.51
C VAL A 28 11.24 -18.40 -13.02
N HIS A 29 10.66 -19.35 -12.30
CA HIS A 29 9.33 -19.18 -11.69
C HIS A 29 9.44 -18.40 -10.38
N ALA A 30 9.07 -17.12 -10.41
CA ALA A 30 9.01 -16.27 -9.22
C ALA A 30 7.77 -16.59 -8.34
N LEU A 31 6.64 -16.93 -8.98
CA LEU A 31 5.42 -17.41 -8.30
C LEU A 31 4.92 -18.68 -9.00
N LYS A 32 4.46 -19.67 -8.20
CA LYS A 32 4.11 -21.02 -8.66
C LYS A 32 2.68 -21.40 -8.27
N GLY A 33 1.70 -20.58 -8.59
CA GLY A 33 0.29 -20.83 -8.23
C GLY A 33 -0.05 -20.34 -6.82
N VAL A 34 0.31 -19.09 -6.53
CA VAL A 34 0.09 -18.47 -5.20
C VAL A 34 -1.38 -18.05 -5.06
N ASN A 35 -1.96 -18.34 -3.90
CA ASN A 35 -3.23 -17.81 -3.45
C ASN A 35 -2.99 -16.83 -2.31
N PHE A 36 -3.65 -15.67 -2.36
CA PHE A 36 -3.50 -14.63 -1.35
C PHE A 36 -4.80 -13.83 -1.21
N ASP A 37 -5.26 -13.62 0.02
CA ASP A 37 -6.46 -12.86 0.32
C ASP A 37 -6.13 -11.62 1.14
N ILE A 38 -6.75 -10.49 0.77
CA ILE A 38 -6.75 -9.26 1.54
C ILE A 38 -8.15 -9.09 2.12
N HIS A 39 -8.24 -9.03 3.45
CA HIS A 39 -9.51 -8.93 4.16
C HIS A 39 -9.91 -7.47 4.38
N ARG A 40 -11.20 -7.18 4.25
CA ARG A 40 -11.75 -5.83 4.34
C ARG A 40 -11.53 -5.21 5.72
N GLY A 41 -10.90 -4.02 5.76
CA GLY A 41 -10.63 -3.29 6.99
C GLY A 41 -9.72 -4.03 7.98
N LYS A 42 -8.83 -4.91 7.48
CA LYS A 42 -7.94 -5.74 8.26
C LYS A 42 -6.50 -5.60 7.81
N VAL A 43 -5.58 -5.96 8.69
CA VAL A 43 -4.15 -6.07 8.38
C VAL A 43 -3.85 -7.52 8.00
N THR A 44 -3.50 -7.73 6.74
CA THR A 44 -2.96 -9.01 6.26
C THR A 44 -1.46 -8.88 6.12
N THR A 45 -0.70 -9.60 6.95
CA THR A 45 0.75 -9.54 6.92
C THR A 45 1.32 -10.68 6.08
N LEU A 46 2.20 -10.30 5.15
CA LEU A 46 2.94 -11.23 4.31
C LEU A 46 4.37 -11.39 4.84
N PHE A 47 4.66 -12.55 5.41
CA PHE A 47 5.98 -12.92 5.89
C PHE A 47 6.74 -13.73 4.85
N GLY A 48 8.06 -13.70 4.91
CA GLY A 48 8.90 -14.57 4.10
C GLY A 48 10.30 -14.01 3.92
N GLU A 49 11.23 -14.90 3.59
CA GLU A 49 12.62 -14.55 3.30
C GLU A 49 12.74 -13.72 2.01
N ASN A 50 13.90 -13.08 1.84
CA ASN A 50 14.21 -12.38 0.59
C ASN A 50 14.24 -13.39 -0.58
N GLY A 51 13.59 -13.03 -1.69
CA GLY A 51 13.45 -13.93 -2.84
C GLY A 51 12.23 -14.86 -2.79
N ALA A 52 11.42 -14.87 -1.74
CA ALA A 52 10.20 -15.70 -1.65
C ALA A 52 9.07 -15.28 -2.60
N GLY A 53 9.24 -14.23 -3.40
CA GLY A 53 8.24 -13.77 -4.37
C GLY A 53 7.32 -12.66 -3.85
N LYS A 54 7.47 -12.20 -2.59
CA LYS A 54 6.63 -11.14 -1.98
C LYS A 54 6.50 -9.90 -2.87
N SER A 55 7.63 -9.30 -3.23
CA SER A 55 7.65 -8.09 -4.07
C SER A 55 7.08 -8.34 -5.47
N THR A 56 7.19 -9.57 -6.00
CA THR A 56 6.56 -9.93 -7.28
C THR A 56 5.03 -9.98 -7.15
N LEU A 57 4.52 -10.60 -6.08
CA LEU A 57 3.09 -10.61 -5.79
C LEU A 57 2.55 -9.18 -5.63
N MET A 58 3.25 -8.33 -4.87
CA MET A 58 2.85 -6.93 -4.68
C MET A 58 2.83 -6.13 -5.98
N LYS A 59 3.84 -6.32 -6.85
CA LYS A 59 3.86 -5.70 -8.19
C LYS A 59 2.68 -6.13 -9.05
N ILE A 60 2.22 -7.37 -8.90
CA ILE A 60 1.03 -7.87 -9.60
C ILE A 60 -0.23 -7.22 -9.02
N LEU A 61 -0.39 -7.21 -7.71
CA LEU A 61 -1.57 -6.63 -7.04
C LEU A 61 -1.68 -5.12 -7.21
N SER A 62 -0.55 -4.42 -7.38
CA SER A 62 -0.50 -2.99 -7.67
C SER A 62 -0.49 -2.63 -9.16
N GLY A 63 -0.67 -3.63 -10.06
CA GLY A 63 -0.77 -3.39 -11.51
C GLY A 63 0.54 -2.99 -12.20
N VAL A 64 1.69 -3.14 -11.52
CA VAL A 64 3.03 -2.87 -12.10
C VAL A 64 3.42 -3.94 -13.10
N VAL A 65 3.01 -5.20 -12.84
CA VAL A 65 3.28 -6.36 -13.73
C VAL A 65 2.00 -7.18 -13.86
N THR A 66 1.77 -7.72 -15.06
CA THR A 66 0.68 -8.67 -15.30
C THR A 66 1.19 -10.09 -15.01
N PRO A 67 0.45 -10.93 -14.28
CA PRO A 67 0.85 -12.31 -14.02
C PRO A 67 0.89 -13.14 -15.32
N THR A 68 1.70 -14.18 -15.37
CA THR A 68 1.74 -15.13 -16.50
C THR A 68 0.44 -15.92 -16.60
N SER A 69 -0.16 -16.28 -15.46
CA SER A 69 -1.49 -16.89 -15.36
C SER A 69 -2.03 -16.72 -13.94
N GLY A 70 -3.31 -17.06 -13.76
CA GLY A 70 -4.07 -16.86 -12.52
C GLY A 70 -4.96 -15.64 -12.60
N ASP A 71 -5.79 -15.47 -11.60
CA ASP A 71 -6.87 -14.49 -11.57
C ASP A 71 -6.74 -13.55 -10.37
N ILE A 72 -7.11 -12.29 -10.57
CA ILE A 72 -7.29 -11.32 -9.49
C ILE A 72 -8.79 -11.01 -9.40
N VAL A 73 -9.33 -11.10 -8.21
CA VAL A 73 -10.71 -10.79 -7.90
C VAL A 73 -10.75 -9.60 -6.95
N LEU A 74 -11.39 -8.52 -7.34
CA LEU A 74 -11.60 -7.31 -6.52
C LEU A 74 -13.09 -7.11 -6.29
N ASP A 75 -13.52 -7.04 -5.04
CA ASP A 75 -14.95 -6.95 -4.66
C ASP A 75 -15.82 -8.02 -5.36
N GLY A 76 -15.32 -9.26 -5.45
CA GLY A 76 -16.02 -10.39 -6.08
C GLY A 76 -15.99 -10.40 -7.61
N ASN A 77 -15.37 -9.41 -8.26
CA ASN A 77 -15.30 -9.32 -9.72
C ASN A 77 -13.87 -9.62 -10.21
N LEU A 78 -13.78 -10.41 -11.28
CA LEU A 78 -12.51 -10.61 -11.98
C LEU A 78 -12.02 -9.29 -12.55
N VAL A 79 -10.75 -8.98 -12.27
CA VAL A 79 -10.10 -7.76 -12.75
C VAL A 79 -8.73 -8.07 -13.34
N SER A 80 -8.32 -7.23 -14.27
CA SER A 80 -6.95 -7.17 -14.78
C SER A 80 -6.51 -5.72 -14.75
N PHE A 81 -5.32 -5.46 -14.24
CA PHE A 81 -4.76 -4.11 -14.19
C PHE A 81 -3.89 -3.88 -15.42
N SER A 82 -4.18 -2.81 -16.15
CA SER A 82 -3.40 -2.40 -17.33
C SER A 82 -2.15 -1.60 -16.94
N SER A 83 -2.15 -1.01 -15.73
CA SER A 83 -1.06 -0.20 -15.17
C SER A 83 -1.24 0.01 -13.67
N SER A 84 -0.21 0.54 -13.01
CA SER A 84 -0.31 0.99 -11.62
C SER A 84 -1.29 2.14 -11.42
N SER A 85 -1.53 2.96 -12.46
CA SER A 85 -2.58 3.98 -12.41
C SER A 85 -3.98 3.36 -12.38
N ASP A 86 -4.25 2.33 -13.20
CA ASP A 86 -5.52 1.60 -13.20
C ASP A 86 -5.79 0.92 -11.84
N ALA A 87 -4.77 0.31 -11.22
CA ALA A 87 -4.92 -0.25 -9.88
C ALA A 87 -5.23 0.82 -8.83
N ARG A 88 -4.54 1.97 -8.90
CA ARG A 88 -4.78 3.11 -8.02
C ARG A 88 -6.18 3.70 -8.20
N ASP A 89 -6.66 3.86 -9.43
CA ASP A 89 -8.01 4.35 -9.73
C ASP A 89 -9.09 3.40 -9.19
N ARG A 90 -8.73 2.13 -8.94
CA ARG A 90 -9.58 1.13 -8.26
C ARG A 90 -9.36 1.08 -6.74
N GLY A 91 -8.60 2.02 -6.19
CA GLY A 91 -8.36 2.16 -4.76
C GLY A 91 -7.25 1.29 -4.20
N ILE A 92 -6.29 0.86 -5.01
CA ILE A 92 -5.12 0.09 -4.55
C ILE A 92 -3.87 0.97 -4.63
N SER A 93 -3.26 1.28 -3.50
CA SER A 93 -2.01 2.04 -3.45
C SER A 93 -0.89 1.21 -2.81
N ILE A 94 0.34 1.50 -3.22
CA ILE A 94 1.54 0.87 -2.67
C ILE A 94 2.49 1.92 -2.14
N ILE A 95 3.00 1.69 -0.94
CA ILE A 95 4.11 2.41 -0.32
C ILE A 95 5.32 1.49 -0.39
N HIS A 96 6.35 1.93 -1.08
CA HIS A 96 7.58 1.16 -1.25
C HIS A 96 8.50 1.31 -0.05
N GLN A 97 9.43 0.38 0.12
CA GLN A 97 10.46 0.42 1.16
C GLN A 97 11.33 1.69 1.06
N GLU A 98 11.68 2.11 -0.15
CA GLU A 98 12.33 3.39 -0.39
C GLU A 98 11.27 4.47 -0.62
N LEU A 99 11.36 5.57 0.13
CA LEU A 99 10.45 6.69 0.01
C LEU A 99 10.52 7.29 -1.40
N SER A 100 9.37 7.46 -2.02
CA SER A 100 9.24 8.02 -3.38
C SER A 100 8.92 9.53 -3.36
N LEU A 101 9.31 10.21 -2.29
CA LEU A 101 9.11 11.65 -2.14
C LEU A 101 10.23 12.45 -2.80
N ALA A 102 9.87 13.62 -3.35
CA ALA A 102 10.82 14.61 -3.84
C ALA A 102 11.28 15.49 -2.66
N PRO A 103 12.53 15.38 -2.18
CA PRO A 103 12.97 16.03 -0.95
C PRO A 103 12.92 17.55 -1.02
N ASN A 104 13.19 18.12 -2.18
CA ASN A 104 13.20 19.56 -2.48
C ASN A 104 11.83 20.18 -2.76
N LEU A 105 10.75 19.40 -2.63
CA LEU A 105 9.37 19.88 -2.77
C LEU A 105 8.67 19.87 -1.42
N SER A 106 7.62 20.69 -1.31
CA SER A 106 6.81 20.76 -0.10
C SER A 106 5.98 19.48 0.11
N VAL A 107 5.49 19.28 1.33
CA VAL A 107 4.54 18.20 1.67
C VAL A 107 3.33 18.25 0.75
N ARG A 108 2.73 19.44 0.55
CA ARG A 108 1.61 19.64 -0.38
C ARG A 108 1.97 19.15 -1.78
N ASP A 109 3.10 19.62 -2.32
CA ASP A 109 3.48 19.31 -3.70
C ASP A 109 3.78 17.82 -3.87
N ASN A 110 4.32 17.15 -2.84
CA ASN A 110 4.50 15.70 -2.85
C ASN A 110 3.17 14.94 -2.82
N ILE A 111 2.21 15.38 -2.01
CA ILE A 111 0.88 14.74 -1.92
C ILE A 111 0.15 14.83 -3.27
N PHE A 112 0.19 15.99 -3.93
CA PHE A 112 -0.56 16.24 -5.17
C PHE A 112 0.25 16.05 -6.45
N MET A 113 1.52 15.63 -6.38
CA MET A 113 2.38 15.41 -7.54
C MET A 113 1.72 14.54 -8.60
N GLY A 114 1.60 15.10 -9.83
CA GLY A 114 0.98 14.45 -10.99
C GLY A 114 -0.55 14.38 -10.93
N ARG A 115 -1.18 15.08 -9.96
CA ARG A 115 -2.64 15.15 -9.76
C ARG A 115 -3.07 16.52 -9.25
N GLU A 116 -2.33 17.53 -9.64
CA GLU A 116 -2.54 18.91 -9.20
C GLU A 116 -3.98 19.35 -9.44
N LEU A 117 -4.58 19.94 -8.41
CA LEU A 117 -5.93 20.47 -8.48
C LEU A 117 -5.95 21.71 -9.36
N ARG A 118 -7.02 21.88 -10.14
CA ARG A 118 -7.12 22.96 -11.10
C ARG A 118 -8.39 23.77 -10.95
N THR A 119 -8.21 25.08 -11.02
CA THR A 119 -9.29 26.05 -11.22
C THR A 119 -9.46 26.33 -12.73
N ARG A 120 -10.37 27.21 -13.07
CA ARG A 120 -10.53 27.72 -14.46
C ARG A 120 -9.30 28.51 -14.96
N THR A 121 -8.48 29.04 -14.04
CA THR A 121 -7.38 29.96 -14.34
C THR A 121 -6.00 29.41 -14.05
N GLY A 122 -5.87 28.21 -13.48
CA GLY A 122 -4.56 27.60 -13.14
C GLY A 122 -4.66 26.52 -12.06
N LEU A 123 -3.55 26.29 -11.35
CA LEU A 123 -3.49 25.36 -10.22
C LEU A 123 -4.18 25.95 -8.99
N ASP A 124 -4.84 25.10 -8.22
CA ASP A 124 -5.52 25.49 -6.98
C ASP A 124 -4.67 25.16 -5.75
N PHE A 125 -3.59 25.89 -5.58
CA PHE A 125 -2.67 25.71 -4.43
C PHE A 125 -3.33 25.94 -3.07
N ALA A 126 -4.39 26.77 -3.01
CA ALA A 126 -5.11 27.01 -1.78
C ALA A 126 -5.90 25.77 -1.34
N GLU A 127 -6.59 25.14 -2.29
CA GLU A 127 -7.35 23.94 -2.04
C GLU A 127 -6.42 22.74 -1.74
N GLU A 128 -5.33 22.60 -2.49
CA GLU A 128 -4.29 21.58 -2.21
C GLU A 128 -3.73 21.71 -0.78
N SER A 129 -3.39 22.95 -0.36
CA SER A 129 -2.87 23.19 0.99
C SER A 129 -3.92 22.90 2.06
N ARG A 130 -5.20 23.20 1.79
CA ARG A 130 -6.31 22.87 2.69
C ARG A 130 -6.48 21.36 2.85
N GLN A 131 -6.46 20.63 1.74
CA GLN A 131 -6.60 19.16 1.75
C GLN A 131 -5.36 18.50 2.37
N ALA A 132 -4.14 18.94 2.05
CA ALA A 132 -2.93 18.44 2.67
C ALA A 132 -2.94 18.61 4.20
N ARG A 133 -3.38 19.79 4.68
CA ARG A 133 -3.52 20.04 6.12
C ARG A 133 -4.55 19.12 6.76
N ALA A 134 -5.68 18.88 6.11
CA ALA A 134 -6.70 17.96 6.60
C ALA A 134 -6.17 16.53 6.68
N LEU A 135 -5.44 16.05 5.66
CA LEU A 135 -4.81 14.72 5.65
C LEU A 135 -3.77 14.58 6.77
N MET A 136 -2.93 15.61 7.01
CA MET A 136 -1.96 15.58 8.11
C MET A 136 -2.68 15.53 9.47
N ALA A 137 -3.70 16.34 9.67
CA ALA A 137 -4.50 16.34 10.89
C ALA A 137 -5.22 15.00 11.12
N ASP A 138 -5.73 14.36 10.06
CA ASP A 138 -6.35 13.03 10.11
C ASP A 138 -5.35 11.94 10.51
N LEU A 139 -4.07 12.12 10.20
CA LEU A 139 -2.97 11.24 10.60
C LEU A 139 -2.33 11.66 11.94
N GLU A 140 -2.96 12.61 12.65
CA GLU A 140 -2.52 13.16 13.94
C GLU A 140 -1.13 13.81 13.90
N GLU A 141 -0.72 14.34 12.73
CA GLU A 141 0.54 15.05 12.53
C GLU A 141 0.30 16.54 12.28
N ASP A 142 1.04 17.38 13.02
CA ASP A 142 1.04 18.84 12.85
C ASP A 142 2.21 19.26 11.94
N ILE A 143 2.10 18.92 10.66
CA ILE A 143 3.09 19.27 9.62
C ILE A 143 2.49 20.35 8.73
N ASP A 144 3.18 21.51 8.62
CA ASP A 144 2.77 22.54 7.67
C ASP A 144 2.89 22.01 6.23
N PRO A 145 1.83 22.08 5.40
CA PRO A 145 1.87 21.66 4.00
C PRO A 145 2.99 22.31 3.16
N MET A 146 3.53 23.44 3.59
CA MET A 146 4.63 24.14 2.88
C MET A 146 6.02 23.73 3.36
N THR A 147 6.14 22.90 4.40
CA THR A 147 7.42 22.34 4.84
C THR A 147 8.05 21.50 3.74
N LEU A 148 9.35 21.68 3.48
CA LEU A 148 10.08 20.82 2.55
C LEU A 148 10.23 19.41 3.12
N VAL A 149 10.13 18.39 2.28
CA VAL A 149 10.24 17.01 2.73
C VAL A 149 11.61 16.71 3.30
N GLU A 150 12.68 17.33 2.79
CA GLU A 150 14.04 17.17 3.32
C GLU A 150 14.22 17.69 4.76
N ASP A 151 13.37 18.59 5.23
CA ASP A 151 13.37 19.11 6.60
C ASP A 151 12.64 18.21 7.60
N LEU A 152 11.94 17.18 7.11
CA LEU A 152 11.16 16.25 7.92
C LEU A 152 12.04 15.10 8.42
N ARG A 153 11.72 14.60 9.63
CA ARG A 153 12.25 13.33 10.12
C ARG A 153 11.72 12.16 9.28
N LEU A 154 12.45 11.07 9.26
CA LEU A 154 12.10 9.90 8.43
C LEU A 154 10.68 9.37 8.72
N GLY A 155 10.29 9.27 9.99
CA GLY A 155 8.92 8.90 10.36
C GLY A 155 7.86 9.85 9.80
N GLN A 156 8.13 11.17 9.81
CA GLN A 156 7.22 12.15 9.22
C GLN A 156 7.16 12.03 7.68
N GLN A 157 8.28 11.73 7.03
CA GLN A 157 8.29 11.44 5.59
C GLN A 157 7.43 10.21 5.27
N GLN A 158 7.49 9.16 6.11
CA GLN A 158 6.62 7.98 5.98
C GLN A 158 5.14 8.35 6.08
N ILE A 159 4.78 9.23 7.02
CA ILE A 159 3.39 9.73 7.15
C ILE A 159 2.97 10.53 5.90
N VAL A 160 3.86 11.31 5.30
CA VAL A 160 3.58 12.02 4.04
C VAL A 160 3.31 11.04 2.88
N GLU A 161 4.05 9.93 2.80
CA GLU A 161 3.77 8.85 1.82
C GLU A 161 2.36 8.24 2.04
N ILE A 162 1.99 8.00 3.29
CA ILE A 162 0.65 7.50 3.63
C ILE A 162 -0.41 8.53 3.24
N ALA A 163 -0.23 9.80 3.58
CA ALA A 163 -1.13 10.88 3.19
C ALA A 163 -1.30 10.97 1.66
N ARG A 164 -0.20 10.85 0.92
CA ARG A 164 -0.21 10.81 -0.54
C ARG A 164 -1.03 9.63 -1.08
N ALA A 165 -0.90 8.44 -0.47
CA ALA A 165 -1.70 7.28 -0.83
C ALA A 165 -3.19 7.49 -0.51
N LEU A 166 -3.52 8.06 0.66
CA LEU A 166 -4.90 8.31 1.08
C LEU A 166 -5.59 9.42 0.29
N SER A 167 -4.83 10.37 -0.27
CA SER A 167 -5.39 11.46 -1.08
C SER A 167 -6.07 11.00 -2.38
N VAL A 168 -6.03 9.69 -2.71
CA VAL A 168 -6.72 9.05 -3.84
C VAL A 168 -7.77 8.04 -3.41
N ASP A 169 -8.38 8.22 -2.24
CA ASP A 169 -9.42 7.32 -1.70
C ASP A 169 -8.99 5.84 -1.71
N SER A 170 -7.74 5.57 -1.32
CA SER A 170 -7.22 4.20 -1.27
C SER A 170 -7.99 3.35 -0.29
N ARG A 171 -8.55 2.22 -0.76
CA ARG A 171 -9.26 1.21 0.03
C ARG A 171 -8.36 0.05 0.44
N ILE A 172 -7.28 -0.15 -0.31
CA ILE A 172 -6.25 -1.15 -0.07
C ILE A 172 -4.90 -0.44 -0.11
N LEU A 173 -4.15 -0.53 0.98
CA LEU A 173 -2.83 0.06 1.10
C LEU A 173 -1.80 -1.04 1.32
N ILE A 174 -0.87 -1.19 0.39
CA ILE A 174 0.24 -2.14 0.47
C ILE A 174 1.44 -1.40 1.02
N MET A 175 2.05 -1.89 2.09
CA MET A 175 3.23 -1.33 2.74
C MET A 175 4.37 -2.34 2.67
N ASP A 176 5.42 -2.02 1.93
CA ASP A 176 6.59 -2.90 1.76
C ASP A 176 7.71 -2.48 2.72
N GLU A 177 7.90 -3.23 3.80
CA GLU A 177 8.89 -3.01 4.87
C GLU A 177 8.88 -1.56 5.44
N PRO A 178 7.73 -1.00 5.84
CA PRO A 178 7.61 0.43 6.13
C PRO A 178 8.36 0.86 7.39
N THR A 179 8.82 -0.07 8.22
CA THR A 179 9.53 0.20 9.48
C THR A 179 11.04 0.03 9.40
N SER A 180 11.58 -0.42 8.25
CA SER A 180 12.99 -0.81 8.10
C SER A 180 14.01 0.26 8.49
N ALA A 181 13.63 1.53 8.46
CA ALA A 181 14.50 2.67 8.78
C ALA A 181 13.96 3.57 9.90
N LEU A 182 12.88 3.14 10.59
CA LEU A 182 12.24 3.89 11.66
C LEU A 182 12.81 3.54 13.03
N SER A 183 12.82 4.52 13.93
CA SER A 183 13.05 4.29 15.36
C SER A 183 11.85 3.60 16.01
N ALA A 184 12.03 2.98 17.17
CA ALA A 184 10.95 2.32 17.90
C ALA A 184 9.75 3.24 18.16
N THR A 185 10.00 4.50 18.49
CA THR A 185 8.93 5.49 18.72
C THR A 185 8.15 5.81 17.43
N GLU A 186 8.85 5.92 16.28
CA GLU A 186 8.20 6.15 15.00
C GLU A 186 7.40 4.93 14.53
N VAL A 187 7.85 3.72 14.84
CA VAL A 187 7.08 2.47 14.60
C VAL A 187 5.77 2.48 15.36
N GLU A 188 5.76 2.89 16.64
CA GLU A 188 4.53 3.00 17.44
C GLU A 188 3.54 3.99 16.82
N VAL A 189 4.03 5.16 16.34
CA VAL A 189 3.20 6.14 15.64
C VAL A 189 2.61 5.54 14.37
N LEU A 190 3.44 4.88 13.54
CA LEU A 190 2.97 4.20 12.33
C LEU A 190 1.90 3.15 12.64
N PHE A 191 2.09 2.34 13.68
CA PHE A 191 1.12 1.33 14.08
C PHE A 191 -0.21 1.92 14.56
N LYS A 192 -0.16 3.07 15.24
CA LYS A 192 -1.38 3.82 15.60
C LYS A 192 -2.14 4.26 14.36
N VAL A 193 -1.43 4.82 13.38
CA VAL A 193 -2.00 5.22 12.07
C VAL A 193 -2.62 4.01 11.36
N ILE A 194 -1.94 2.87 11.29
CA ILE A 194 -2.46 1.65 10.68
C ILE A 194 -3.76 1.20 11.36
N ARG A 195 -3.81 1.16 12.69
CA ARG A 195 -5.02 0.80 13.43
C ARG A 195 -6.18 1.77 13.18
N ASP A 196 -5.91 3.05 13.09
CA ASP A 196 -6.91 4.05 12.78
C ASP A 196 -7.45 3.86 11.36
N LEU A 197 -6.58 3.68 10.36
CA LEU A 197 -6.97 3.41 8.98
C LEU A 197 -7.83 2.16 8.85
N THR A 198 -7.47 1.06 9.52
CA THR A 198 -8.26 -0.17 9.48
C THR A 198 -9.61 0.01 10.15
N SER A 199 -9.70 0.78 11.23
CA SER A 199 -10.96 1.12 11.89
C SER A 199 -11.92 1.90 10.99
N ARG A 200 -11.38 2.67 10.03
CA ARG A 200 -12.11 3.42 8.99
C ARG A 200 -12.41 2.56 7.74
N GLY A 201 -12.02 1.28 7.74
CA GLY A 201 -12.32 0.32 6.67
C GLY A 201 -11.24 0.21 5.58
N VAL A 202 -10.08 0.85 5.72
CA VAL A 202 -8.93 0.66 4.83
C VAL A 202 -8.32 -0.71 5.11
N SER A 203 -8.10 -1.51 4.08
CA SER A 203 -7.45 -2.82 4.17
C SER A 203 -5.95 -2.67 3.98
N ILE A 204 -5.15 -3.26 4.85
CA ILE A 204 -3.69 -3.12 4.83
C ILE A 204 -3.03 -4.44 4.47
N VAL A 205 -2.11 -4.41 3.51
CA VAL A 205 -1.12 -5.47 3.32
C VAL A 205 0.19 -4.97 3.90
N TYR A 206 0.66 -5.64 4.94
CA TYR A 206 1.89 -5.29 5.63
C TYR A 206 2.95 -6.33 5.31
N ILE A 207 4.05 -5.93 4.68
CA ILE A 207 5.16 -6.82 4.37
C ILE A 207 6.27 -6.55 5.36
N SER A 208 6.72 -7.57 6.06
CA SER A 208 7.84 -7.46 6.99
C SER A 208 8.59 -8.78 7.11
N HIS A 209 9.87 -8.67 7.43
CA HIS A 209 10.68 -9.79 7.90
C HIS A 209 10.85 -9.77 9.44
N HIS A 210 10.33 -8.75 10.13
CA HIS A 210 10.33 -8.61 11.59
C HIS A 210 9.03 -9.15 12.18
N LEU A 211 9.01 -10.46 12.49
CA LEU A 211 7.81 -11.16 12.94
C LEU A 211 7.21 -10.58 14.23
N GLU A 212 8.05 -10.36 15.26
CA GLU A 212 7.59 -9.88 16.58
C GLU A 212 6.94 -8.48 16.50
N GLU A 213 7.45 -7.63 15.62
CA GLU A 213 6.94 -6.29 15.40
C GLU A 213 5.59 -6.34 14.65
N ALA A 214 5.56 -7.04 13.53
CA ALA A 214 4.37 -7.10 12.68
C ALA A 214 3.18 -7.78 13.36
N LEU A 215 3.40 -8.78 14.23
CA LEU A 215 2.32 -9.44 14.98
C LEU A 215 1.54 -8.50 15.90
N GLN A 216 2.07 -7.33 16.25
CA GLN A 216 1.36 -6.34 17.08
C GLN A 216 0.16 -5.71 16.36
N ILE A 217 0.14 -5.76 15.03
CA ILE A 217 -0.92 -5.16 14.20
C ILE A 217 -1.63 -6.16 13.30
N THR A 218 -1.14 -7.40 13.20
CA THR A 218 -1.60 -8.41 12.25
C THR A 218 -2.94 -9.03 12.67
N ASP A 219 -3.92 -8.99 11.79
CA ASP A 219 -5.17 -9.78 11.91
C ASP A 219 -4.99 -11.16 11.23
N TYR A 220 -4.34 -11.20 10.06
CA TYR A 220 -4.08 -12.41 9.25
C TYR A 220 -2.60 -12.47 8.85
N ALA A 221 -1.99 -13.64 9.00
CA ALA A 221 -0.59 -13.91 8.65
C ALA A 221 -0.49 -14.96 7.54
N VAL A 222 0.34 -14.67 6.52
CA VAL A 222 0.55 -15.53 5.35
C VAL A 222 2.05 -15.71 5.08
#